data_f8bbc18eb5e18a3dd950e4d6884d5e00
#
_entry.id   f8bbc18eb5e18a3dd950e4d6884d5e00
#
_cell.length_a   1.000
_cell.length_b   1.000
_cell.length_c   1.000
_cell.angle_alpha   90.00
_cell.angle_beta   90.00
_cell.angle_gamma   90.00
#
_symmetry.space_group_name_H-M   'P 1'
#
loop_
_entity.id
_entity.type
_entity.pdbx_description
1 polymer ?
#
loop_
_entity_poly.entity_id
_entity_poly.type
_entity_poly.pdbx_seq_one_letter_code
_entity_poly.pdbx_strand_id
1 'polypeptide(L)'
;MKDKKRIIAGIIFVLMFVIIAIIVYSFVTKYKGNDKKNNNNYINTTNNNVDKDDQNTTSNIDITFSDNSKVYSINGTDKTVTVTQSFAKVSAVNTEVKNKIQKKLDEISGEEFSDYKKQVEEAISGEDPSINADFLNYVGNLSLKWSFEISRNDSKVISIKNVSTGGLGGVSWDNIKGYSFDVSTGELINEIKNITDNEQELTKFVDSNIENYFKSNKQKLSLYNEYKATNEGKIEKNNWYLSNDGLTVCYEKYKISPFTFEYTVPYSEINSMLNSKASK
;
A
#
# COMPACT_ATOMS: atom_id res chain seq x y z
N MET A 1 49.00 0.67 21.63
CA MET A 1 48.23 1.57 20.72
C MET A 1 47.02 0.92 20.07
N LYS A 2 47.02 -0.36 19.72
CA LYS A 2 45.88 -1.08 19.12
C LYS A 2 44.65 -1.14 20.04
N ASP A 3 44.84 -1.33 21.35
CA ASP A 3 43.70 -1.48 22.30
C ASP A 3 42.95 -0.17 22.56
N LYS A 4 43.62 0.98 22.57
CA LYS A 4 42.94 2.27 22.71
C LYS A 4 42.03 2.59 21.51
N LYS A 5 42.40 2.19 20.30
CA LYS A 5 41.53 2.36 19.11
C LYS A 5 40.30 1.49 19.14
N ARG A 6 40.40 0.27 19.67
CA ARG A 6 39.26 -0.65 19.85
C ARG A 6 38.28 -0.15 20.91
N ILE A 7 38.81 0.38 22.01
CA ILE A 7 37.97 0.96 23.08
C ILE A 7 37.22 2.21 22.57
N ILE A 8 37.91 3.09 21.82
CA ILE A 8 37.27 4.28 21.24
C ILE A 8 36.20 3.90 20.21
N ALA A 9 36.45 2.89 19.35
CA ALA A 9 35.46 2.40 18.41
C ALA A 9 34.24 1.80 19.12
N GLY A 10 34.42 1.05 20.21
CA GLY A 10 33.33 0.54 21.02
C GLY A 10 32.49 1.64 21.68
N ILE A 11 33.14 2.69 22.18
CA ILE A 11 32.41 3.84 22.80
C ILE A 11 31.61 4.61 21.73
N ILE A 12 32.15 4.82 20.53
CA ILE A 12 31.44 5.47 19.42
C ILE A 12 30.23 4.62 19.00
N PHE A 13 30.39 3.31 18.96
CA PHE A 13 29.29 2.39 18.60
C PHE A 13 28.15 2.45 19.62
N VAL A 14 28.47 2.42 20.93
CA VAL A 14 27.47 2.56 22.00
C VAL A 14 26.79 3.92 21.95
N LEU A 15 27.53 5.00 21.72
CA LEU A 15 26.95 6.34 21.59
C LEU A 15 26.00 6.46 20.39
N MET A 16 26.29 5.83 19.26
CA MET A 16 25.36 5.79 18.12
C MET A 16 24.06 5.06 18.48
N PHE A 17 24.11 3.96 19.20
CA PHE A 17 22.90 3.25 19.64
C PHE A 17 22.07 4.08 20.61
N VAL A 18 22.70 4.79 21.53
CA VAL A 18 22.01 5.71 22.46
C VAL A 18 21.31 6.85 21.71
N ILE A 19 21.97 7.42 20.69
CA ILE A 19 21.38 8.48 19.87
C ILE A 19 20.19 7.95 19.07
N ILE A 20 20.29 6.77 18.47
CA ILE A 20 19.20 6.13 17.76
C ILE A 20 18.02 5.85 18.71
N ALA A 21 18.29 5.31 19.90
CA ALA A 21 17.25 5.06 20.91
C ALA A 21 16.55 6.35 21.36
N ILE A 22 17.28 7.46 21.54
CA ILE A 22 16.71 8.78 21.88
C ILE A 22 15.85 9.31 20.73
N ILE A 23 16.29 9.14 19.49
CA ILE A 23 15.51 9.55 18.31
C ILE A 23 14.21 8.73 18.23
N VAL A 24 14.27 7.43 18.36
CA VAL A 24 13.09 6.54 18.35
C VAL A 24 12.15 6.89 19.52
N TYR A 25 12.70 7.09 20.72
CA TYR A 25 11.90 7.46 21.89
C TYR A 25 11.22 8.83 21.73
N SER A 26 11.91 9.81 21.16
CA SER A 26 11.35 11.14 20.90
C SER A 26 10.26 11.10 19.81
N PHE A 27 10.41 10.24 18.82
CA PHE A 27 9.37 9.97 17.83
C PHE A 27 8.13 9.33 18.48
N VAL A 28 8.30 8.26 19.24
CA VAL A 28 7.20 7.53 19.89
C VAL A 28 6.45 8.44 20.89
N THR A 29 7.14 9.28 21.66
CA THR A 29 6.48 10.21 22.61
C THR A 29 5.78 11.36 21.92
N LYS A 30 6.30 11.86 20.80
CA LYS A 30 5.68 12.92 20.01
C LYS A 30 4.41 12.45 19.30
N TYR A 31 4.35 11.18 18.89
CA TYR A 31 3.15 10.57 18.30
C TYR A 31 2.10 10.19 19.35
N LYS A 32 2.48 9.75 20.56
CA LYS A 32 1.52 9.50 21.66
C LYS A 32 0.78 10.75 22.16
N GLY A 33 1.31 11.93 21.87
CA GLY A 33 0.68 13.20 22.27
C GLY A 33 -0.47 13.69 21.38
N ASN A 34 -0.61 13.15 20.17
CA ASN A 34 -1.61 13.59 19.18
C ASN A 34 -2.80 12.63 18.99
N ASP A 35 -2.85 11.50 19.70
CA ASP A 35 -3.91 10.50 19.57
C ASP A 35 -5.23 10.86 20.30
N LYS A 36 -5.45 12.13 20.63
CA LYS A 36 -6.73 12.59 21.19
C LYS A 36 -7.69 13.19 20.16
N LYS A 37 -7.72 12.71 18.92
CA LYS A 37 -8.85 12.92 17.99
C LYS A 37 -8.60 12.21 16.66
N ASN A 38 -8.64 10.88 16.65
CA ASN A 38 -9.16 10.11 15.51
C ASN A 38 -9.37 8.67 15.98
N ASN A 39 -10.53 8.47 16.62
CA ASN A 39 -11.07 7.12 16.75
C ASN A 39 -11.57 6.66 15.37
N ASN A 40 -10.72 6.10 14.57
CA ASN A 40 -11.15 5.22 13.50
C ASN A 40 -11.22 3.79 14.07
N ASN A 41 -12.32 3.53 14.74
CA ASN A 41 -12.77 2.17 15.00
C ASN A 41 -13.03 1.50 13.65
N TYR A 42 -12.18 0.55 13.27
CA TYR A 42 -12.56 -0.46 12.30
C TYR A 42 -13.64 -1.36 12.94
N ILE A 43 -14.87 -0.94 12.82
CA ILE A 43 -16.01 -1.79 13.09
C ILE A 43 -16.50 -2.29 11.73
N ASN A 44 -16.24 -3.57 11.47
CA ASN A 44 -17.02 -4.32 10.50
C ASN A 44 -18.49 -4.34 10.98
N THR A 45 -19.27 -3.44 10.50
CA THR A 45 -20.73 -3.53 10.59
C THR A 45 -21.31 -3.39 9.19
N THR A 46 -21.67 -4.51 8.63
CA THR A 46 -22.70 -4.62 7.61
C THR A 46 -23.96 -3.99 8.18
N ASN A 47 -24.24 -2.73 7.86
CA ASN A 47 -25.55 -2.14 8.05
C ASN A 47 -25.93 -1.39 6.78
N ASN A 48 -26.78 -2.05 6.00
CA ASN A 48 -27.62 -1.45 4.99
C ASN A 48 -28.56 -0.43 5.66
N ASN A 49 -28.21 0.86 5.58
CA ASN A 49 -29.18 1.93 5.60
C ASN A 49 -28.81 2.88 4.47
N VAL A 50 -29.49 2.67 3.37
CA VAL A 50 -29.47 3.56 2.21
C VAL A 50 -30.36 4.75 2.54
N ASP A 51 -29.75 5.90 2.82
CA ASP A 51 -30.42 7.18 2.63
C ASP A 51 -30.57 7.41 1.12
N LYS A 52 -31.84 7.43 0.70
CA LYS A 52 -32.23 7.72 -0.68
C LYS A 52 -32.13 9.21 -0.89
N ASP A 53 -31.09 9.69 -1.57
CA ASP A 53 -31.09 10.82 -2.51
C ASP A 53 -29.70 11.13 -3.05
N ASP A 54 -29.07 10.10 -3.67
CA ASP A 54 -28.07 10.32 -4.71
C ASP A 54 -28.26 9.20 -5.74
N GLN A 55 -28.52 9.55 -7.00
CA GLN A 55 -28.56 8.59 -8.09
C GLN A 55 -27.14 8.09 -8.39
N ASN A 56 -26.53 7.42 -7.44
CA ASN A 56 -25.32 6.65 -7.63
C ASN A 56 -25.75 5.28 -8.16
N THR A 57 -25.79 5.13 -9.46
CA THR A 57 -26.04 3.84 -10.10
C THR A 57 -24.89 2.92 -9.72
N THR A 58 -25.14 2.04 -8.74
CA THR A 58 -24.21 0.97 -8.37
C THR A 58 -23.89 0.13 -9.60
N SER A 59 -22.65 -0.32 -9.72
CA SER A 59 -22.30 -1.26 -10.78
C SER A 59 -23.11 -2.56 -10.63
N ASN A 60 -23.39 -3.22 -11.75
CA ASN A 60 -23.96 -4.58 -11.72
C ASN A 60 -22.88 -5.64 -11.42
N ILE A 61 -21.76 -5.22 -10.83
CA ILE A 61 -20.61 -6.06 -10.47
C ILE A 61 -20.46 -6.01 -8.96
N ASP A 62 -20.43 -7.18 -8.34
CA ASP A 62 -20.11 -7.35 -6.93
C ASP A 62 -18.83 -8.19 -6.79
N ILE A 63 -17.94 -7.79 -5.88
CA ILE A 63 -16.72 -8.53 -5.58
C ILE A 63 -16.66 -8.77 -4.08
N THR A 64 -16.59 -10.04 -3.72
CA THR A 64 -16.39 -10.47 -2.34
C THR A 64 -14.99 -11.00 -2.14
N PHE A 65 -14.45 -10.85 -0.94
CA PHE A 65 -13.12 -11.32 -0.58
C PHE A 65 -13.20 -12.40 0.49
N SER A 66 -12.31 -13.38 0.39
CA SER A 66 -12.14 -14.41 1.40
C SER A 66 -10.65 -14.60 1.68
N ASP A 67 -10.29 -14.70 2.95
CA ASP A 67 -8.91 -14.85 3.39
C ASP A 67 -8.56 -16.33 3.58
N ASN A 68 -7.35 -16.72 3.16
CA ASN A 68 -6.73 -17.99 3.49
C ASN A 68 -5.41 -17.73 4.22
N SER A 69 -5.21 -18.39 5.35
CA SER A 69 -4.03 -18.21 6.17
C SER A 69 -3.22 -19.50 6.26
N LYS A 70 -1.90 -19.36 6.17
CA LYS A 70 -0.94 -20.44 6.35
C LYS A 70 0.10 -20.05 7.39
N VAL A 71 0.38 -20.99 8.30
CA VAL A 71 1.39 -20.80 9.34
C VAL A 71 2.68 -21.52 8.92
N TYR A 72 3.79 -20.81 9.00
CA TYR A 72 5.13 -21.31 8.73
C TYR A 72 5.97 -21.26 10.00
N SER A 73 6.71 -22.32 10.28
CA SER A 73 7.71 -22.31 11.35
C SER A 73 8.96 -21.59 10.89
N ILE A 74 9.58 -20.82 11.78
CA ILE A 74 10.85 -20.16 11.52
C ILE A 74 11.98 -21.09 11.96
N ASN A 75 12.87 -21.44 11.02
CA ASN A 75 13.95 -22.38 11.27
C ASN A 75 14.82 -21.97 12.47
N GLY A 76 15.12 -22.96 13.33
CA GLY A 76 15.97 -22.75 14.49
C GLY A 76 15.32 -22.01 15.67
N THR A 77 14.01 -21.80 15.62
CA THR A 77 13.24 -21.09 16.68
C THR A 77 11.93 -21.80 17.01
N ASP A 78 11.27 -21.40 18.11
CA ASP A 78 9.89 -21.78 18.46
C ASP A 78 8.83 -20.83 17.87
N LYS A 79 9.24 -19.90 17.00
CA LYS A 79 8.40 -18.85 16.45
C LYS A 79 7.76 -19.25 15.12
N THR A 80 6.66 -18.56 14.80
CA THR A 80 5.90 -18.77 13.57
C THR A 80 5.61 -17.46 12.85
N VAL A 81 5.43 -17.57 11.52
CA VAL A 81 4.88 -16.51 10.68
C VAL A 81 3.55 -16.97 10.14
N THR A 82 2.50 -16.18 10.37
CA THR A 82 1.20 -16.38 9.73
C THR A 82 1.13 -15.53 8.48
N VAL A 83 0.98 -16.16 7.33
CA VAL A 83 0.79 -15.48 6.04
C VAL A 83 -0.67 -15.60 5.63
N THR A 84 -1.35 -14.48 5.46
CA THR A 84 -2.74 -14.40 5.05
C THR A 84 -2.85 -13.83 3.64
N GLN A 85 -3.52 -14.55 2.76
CA GLN A 85 -3.81 -14.15 1.39
C GLN A 85 -5.31 -14.02 1.18
N SER A 86 -5.75 -12.88 0.62
CA SER A 86 -7.13 -12.69 0.17
C SER A 86 -7.32 -13.16 -1.26
N PHE A 87 -8.47 -13.77 -1.51
CA PHE A 87 -8.95 -14.19 -2.82
C PHE A 87 -10.23 -13.42 -3.16
N ALA A 88 -10.31 -12.97 -4.40
CA ALA A 88 -11.48 -12.26 -4.90
C ALA A 88 -12.44 -13.25 -5.59
N LYS A 89 -13.75 -13.05 -5.38
CA LYS A 89 -14.81 -13.72 -6.14
C LYS A 89 -15.72 -12.66 -6.75
N VAL A 90 -15.76 -12.65 -8.08
CA VAL A 90 -16.56 -11.70 -8.88
C VAL A 90 -17.92 -12.26 -9.18
N SER A 91 -18.96 -11.45 -9.00
CA SER A 91 -20.33 -11.69 -9.45
C SER A 91 -20.77 -10.54 -10.35
N ALA A 92 -21.32 -10.83 -11.51
CA ALA A 92 -21.87 -9.83 -12.43
C ALA A 92 -22.96 -10.44 -13.29
N VAL A 93 -23.87 -9.60 -13.77
CA VAL A 93 -24.93 -10.00 -14.71
C VAL A 93 -24.32 -10.39 -16.05
N ASN A 94 -23.35 -9.62 -16.54
CA ASN A 94 -22.62 -9.95 -17.77
C ASN A 94 -21.52 -10.96 -17.46
N THR A 95 -21.68 -12.20 -17.98
CA THR A 95 -20.75 -13.30 -17.75
C THR A 95 -19.38 -13.06 -18.38
N GLU A 96 -19.28 -12.38 -19.52
CA GLU A 96 -18.01 -12.08 -20.17
C GLU A 96 -17.19 -11.09 -19.32
N VAL A 97 -17.80 -10.00 -18.90
CA VAL A 97 -17.18 -9.00 -17.99
C VAL A 97 -16.73 -9.67 -16.71
N LYS A 98 -17.61 -10.46 -16.08
CA LYS A 98 -17.30 -11.25 -14.89
C LYS A 98 -16.02 -12.07 -15.07
N ASN A 99 -15.97 -12.87 -16.16
CA ASN A 99 -14.87 -13.79 -16.38
C ASN A 99 -13.55 -13.05 -16.65
N LYS A 100 -13.58 -11.91 -17.35
CA LYS A 100 -12.39 -11.07 -17.57
C LYS A 100 -11.83 -10.53 -16.25
N ILE A 101 -12.69 -9.93 -15.42
CA ILE A 101 -12.26 -9.38 -14.12
C ILE A 101 -11.77 -10.50 -13.21
N GLN A 102 -12.52 -11.62 -13.09
CA GLN A 102 -12.12 -12.76 -12.26
C GLN A 102 -10.75 -13.30 -12.68
N LYS A 103 -10.58 -13.60 -13.99
CA LYS A 103 -9.30 -14.07 -14.51
C LYS A 103 -8.15 -13.14 -14.16
N LYS A 104 -8.37 -11.82 -14.30
CA LYS A 104 -7.31 -10.85 -14.02
C LYS A 104 -6.98 -10.78 -12.53
N LEU A 105 -7.96 -10.86 -11.65
CA LEU A 105 -7.73 -10.91 -10.20
C LEU A 105 -7.05 -12.21 -9.77
N ASP A 106 -7.35 -13.33 -10.41
CA ASP A 106 -6.68 -14.62 -10.19
C ASP A 106 -5.20 -14.56 -10.64
N GLU A 107 -4.91 -13.93 -11.79
CA GLU A 107 -3.54 -13.68 -12.26
C GLU A 107 -2.76 -12.81 -11.26
N ILE A 108 -3.34 -11.69 -10.82
CA ILE A 108 -2.74 -10.80 -9.82
C ILE A 108 -2.47 -11.55 -8.52
N SER A 109 -3.44 -12.33 -8.04
CA SER A 109 -3.29 -13.15 -6.84
C SER A 109 -2.23 -14.23 -7.00
N GLY A 110 -2.07 -14.80 -8.18
CA GLY A 110 -1.07 -15.82 -8.48
C GLY A 110 0.34 -15.24 -8.60
N GLU A 111 0.53 -14.23 -9.44
CA GLU A 111 1.84 -13.67 -9.78
C GLU A 111 2.40 -12.82 -8.63
N GLU A 112 1.66 -11.81 -8.16
CA GLU A 112 2.18 -10.89 -7.15
C GLU A 112 2.28 -11.51 -5.76
N PHE A 113 1.36 -12.41 -5.40
CA PHE A 113 1.48 -13.15 -4.16
C PHE A 113 2.62 -14.17 -4.20
N SER A 114 2.94 -14.72 -5.36
CA SER A 114 4.08 -15.63 -5.52
C SER A 114 5.40 -14.93 -5.19
N ASP A 115 5.58 -13.71 -5.68
CA ASP A 115 6.76 -12.90 -5.37
C ASP A 115 6.83 -12.54 -3.88
N TYR A 116 5.70 -12.14 -3.31
CA TYR A 116 5.57 -11.86 -1.88
C TYR A 116 5.88 -13.10 -1.03
N LYS A 117 5.32 -14.25 -1.40
CA LYS A 117 5.56 -15.53 -0.72
C LYS A 117 7.03 -15.93 -0.78
N LYS A 118 7.68 -15.77 -1.93
CA LYS A 118 9.11 -16.06 -2.09
C LYS A 118 9.97 -15.22 -1.16
N GLN A 119 9.71 -13.91 -1.06
CA GLN A 119 10.41 -13.04 -0.12
C GLN A 119 10.21 -13.49 1.33
N VAL A 120 9.01 -13.93 1.70
CA VAL A 120 8.74 -14.48 3.03
C VAL A 120 9.51 -15.77 3.26
N GLU A 121 9.52 -16.68 2.30
CA GLU A 121 10.25 -17.97 2.38
C GLU A 121 11.76 -17.76 2.50
N GLU A 122 12.34 -16.84 1.73
CA GLU A 122 13.74 -16.44 1.85
C GLU A 122 14.06 -15.87 3.24
N ALA A 123 13.18 -15.00 3.75
CA ALA A 123 13.35 -14.40 5.07
C ALA A 123 13.29 -15.43 6.22
N ILE A 124 12.41 -16.42 6.16
CA ILE A 124 12.26 -17.45 7.22
C ILE A 124 13.23 -18.63 7.08
N SER A 125 13.89 -18.77 5.92
CA SER A 125 14.90 -19.83 5.69
C SER A 125 16.17 -19.63 6.52
N GLY A 126 16.37 -18.42 7.07
CA GLY A 126 17.56 -18.05 7.83
C GLY A 126 18.72 -17.59 6.96
N GLU A 127 18.48 -17.37 5.67
CA GLU A 127 19.50 -16.82 4.74
C GLU A 127 19.71 -15.31 4.96
N ASP A 128 18.72 -14.62 5.55
CA ASP A 128 18.85 -13.22 5.92
C ASP A 128 19.49 -13.08 7.32
N PRO A 129 20.74 -12.61 7.42
CA PRO A 129 21.41 -12.47 8.71
C PRO A 129 20.78 -11.42 9.64
N SER A 130 19.89 -10.57 9.15
CA SER A 130 19.13 -9.62 9.98
C SER A 130 18.03 -10.30 10.78
N ILE A 131 17.60 -11.49 10.37
CA ILE A 131 16.57 -12.32 11.03
C ILE A 131 17.27 -13.37 11.87
N ASN A 132 17.91 -12.93 12.95
CA ASN A 132 18.57 -13.83 13.89
C ASN A 132 17.63 -14.25 15.02
N ALA A 133 18.04 -15.30 15.76
CA ALA A 133 17.26 -15.85 16.86
C ALA A 133 16.95 -14.80 17.96
N ASP A 134 17.86 -13.88 18.23
CA ASP A 134 17.66 -12.83 19.25
C ASP A 134 16.57 -11.86 18.84
N PHE A 135 16.56 -11.43 17.56
CA PHE A 135 15.50 -10.60 17.02
C PHE A 135 14.14 -11.30 17.08
N LEU A 136 14.06 -12.57 16.65
CA LEU A 136 12.83 -13.35 16.66
C LEU A 136 12.32 -13.63 18.08
N ASN A 137 13.20 -13.84 19.03
CA ASN A 137 12.84 -13.95 20.45
C ASN A 137 12.23 -12.65 21.00
N TYR A 138 12.69 -11.50 20.49
CA TYR A 138 12.17 -10.19 20.90
C TYR A 138 10.78 -9.89 20.28
N VAL A 139 10.58 -10.16 18.99
CA VAL A 139 9.34 -9.80 18.27
C VAL A 139 8.22 -10.84 18.42
N GLY A 140 8.54 -12.08 18.75
CA GLY A 140 7.55 -13.15 18.90
C GLY A 140 7.01 -13.68 17.56
N ASN A 141 5.75 -14.12 17.55
CA ASN A 141 5.09 -14.58 16.34
C ASN A 141 4.72 -13.39 15.44
N LEU A 142 4.89 -13.56 14.14
CA LEU A 142 4.67 -12.53 13.14
C LEU A 142 3.44 -12.81 12.29
N SER A 143 2.83 -11.76 11.77
CA SER A 143 1.70 -11.85 10.87
C SER A 143 1.94 -10.97 9.65
N LEU A 144 1.82 -11.56 8.46
CA LEU A 144 1.96 -10.92 7.18
C LEU A 144 0.64 -11.08 6.42
N LYS A 145 0.12 -9.97 5.88
CA LYS A 145 -1.15 -9.97 5.18
C LYS A 145 -1.00 -9.38 3.78
N TRP A 146 -1.55 -10.07 2.80
CA TRP A 146 -1.75 -9.63 1.44
C TRP A 146 -3.25 -9.65 1.12
N SER A 147 -3.87 -8.50 0.92
CA SER A 147 -5.32 -8.36 0.86
C SER A 147 -5.81 -7.40 -0.21
N PHE A 148 -7.08 -7.55 -0.60
CA PHE A 148 -7.79 -6.62 -1.46
C PHE A 148 -8.85 -5.83 -0.70
N GLU A 149 -9.07 -4.59 -1.13
CA GLU A 149 -10.15 -3.71 -0.67
C GLU A 149 -10.81 -3.03 -1.87
N ILE A 150 -12.13 -2.87 -1.87
CA ILE A 150 -12.81 -2.08 -2.89
C ILE A 150 -12.66 -0.61 -2.53
N SER A 151 -12.09 0.18 -3.44
CA SER A 151 -11.88 1.62 -3.26
C SER A 151 -12.93 2.48 -3.98
N ARG A 152 -13.48 1.98 -5.10
CA ARG A 152 -14.60 2.58 -5.84
C ARG A 152 -15.39 1.50 -6.54
N ASN A 153 -16.73 1.59 -6.53
CA ASN A 153 -17.60 0.70 -7.27
C ASN A 153 -18.84 1.47 -7.74
N ASP A 154 -18.87 1.85 -9.01
CA ASP A 154 -19.98 2.55 -9.63
C ASP A 154 -20.29 2.03 -11.04
N SER A 155 -21.15 2.70 -11.79
CA SER A 155 -21.55 2.28 -13.13
C SER A 155 -20.44 2.36 -14.19
N LYS A 156 -19.32 3.00 -13.91
CA LYS A 156 -18.20 3.19 -14.84
C LYS A 156 -16.99 2.32 -14.49
N VAL A 157 -16.60 2.32 -13.21
CA VAL A 157 -15.37 1.71 -12.73
C VAL A 157 -15.61 0.91 -11.47
N ILE A 158 -15.01 -0.26 -11.41
CA ILE A 158 -14.69 -0.92 -10.14
C ILE A 158 -13.19 -0.84 -9.91
N SER A 159 -12.79 -0.24 -8.80
CA SER A 159 -11.39 -0.04 -8.43
C SER A 159 -11.08 -0.76 -7.13
N ILE A 160 -9.95 -1.44 -7.12
CA ILE A 160 -9.52 -2.31 -6.03
C ILE A 160 -8.13 -1.86 -5.60
N LYS A 161 -7.96 -1.75 -4.30
CA LYS A 161 -6.69 -1.54 -3.64
C LYS A 161 -6.17 -2.89 -3.15
N ASN A 162 -4.96 -3.26 -3.55
CA ASN A 162 -4.21 -4.35 -2.94
C ASN A 162 -3.30 -3.79 -1.86
N VAL A 163 -3.32 -4.39 -0.70
CA VAL A 163 -2.52 -3.98 0.45
C VAL A 163 -1.73 -5.18 0.94
N SER A 164 -0.42 -5.07 0.94
CA SER A 164 0.47 -5.99 1.65
C SER A 164 1.05 -5.31 2.87
N THR A 165 0.92 -5.96 4.02
CA THR A 165 1.38 -5.43 5.31
C THR A 165 2.14 -6.48 6.09
N GLY A 166 3.07 -6.02 6.88
CA GLY A 166 3.86 -6.85 7.78
C GLY A 166 5.35 -6.59 7.65
N GLY A 167 6.13 -7.31 8.43
CA GLY A 167 7.58 -7.22 8.40
C GLY A 167 8.21 -8.36 9.15
N LEU A 168 9.41 -8.72 8.74
CA LEU A 168 10.23 -9.74 9.36
C LEU A 168 11.67 -9.23 9.40
N GLY A 169 12.22 -9.04 10.59
CA GLY A 169 13.54 -8.45 10.74
C GLY A 169 13.61 -7.02 10.23
N GLY A 170 14.54 -6.72 9.37
CA GLY A 170 14.66 -5.44 8.66
C GLY A 170 13.79 -5.33 7.41
N VAL A 171 13.10 -6.41 7.01
CA VAL A 171 12.27 -6.45 5.80
C VAL A 171 10.85 -6.03 6.13
N SER A 172 10.29 -5.10 5.36
CA SER A 172 8.90 -4.66 5.45
C SER A 172 8.22 -4.90 4.11
N TRP A 173 6.99 -5.45 4.17
CA TRP A 173 6.14 -5.70 3.01
C TRP A 173 4.97 -4.71 2.93
N ASP A 174 5.12 -3.54 3.55
CA ASP A 174 4.10 -2.51 3.47
C ASP A 174 4.12 -1.90 2.07
N ASN A 175 3.17 -2.31 1.26
CA ASN A 175 3.02 -1.86 -0.12
C ASN A 175 1.54 -1.73 -0.49
N ILE A 176 1.23 -0.84 -1.42
CA ILE A 176 -0.10 -0.59 -1.92
C ILE A 176 -0.05 -0.52 -3.44
N LYS A 177 -0.93 -1.28 -4.10
CA LYS A 177 -1.13 -1.24 -5.54
C LYS A 177 -2.60 -1.08 -5.89
N GLY A 178 -2.88 -0.46 -7.01
CA GLY A 178 -4.23 -0.20 -7.50
C GLY A 178 -4.56 -0.96 -8.79
N TYR A 179 -5.79 -1.45 -8.89
CA TYR A 179 -6.33 -2.13 -10.06
C TYR A 179 -7.73 -1.62 -10.31
N SER A 180 -7.93 -0.91 -11.41
CA SER A 180 -9.24 -0.41 -11.80
C SER A 180 -9.73 -1.14 -13.05
N PHE A 181 -11.02 -1.44 -13.12
CA PHE A 181 -11.63 -2.14 -14.24
C PHE A 181 -12.79 -1.32 -14.81
N ASP A 182 -12.88 -1.25 -16.13
CA ASP A 182 -14.05 -0.72 -16.83
C ASP A 182 -15.23 -1.68 -16.64
N VAL A 183 -16.31 -1.19 -16.04
CA VAL A 183 -17.48 -2.01 -15.70
C VAL A 183 -18.20 -2.52 -16.95
N SER A 184 -18.11 -1.80 -18.08
CA SER A 184 -18.79 -2.17 -19.32
C SER A 184 -18.07 -3.28 -20.10
N THR A 185 -16.74 -3.33 -20.02
CA THR A 185 -15.89 -4.23 -20.79
C THR A 185 -15.16 -5.29 -19.97
N GLY A 186 -14.97 -5.05 -18.68
CA GLY A 186 -14.13 -5.85 -17.79
C GLY A 186 -12.62 -5.68 -17.99
N GLU A 187 -12.22 -4.70 -18.81
CA GLU A 187 -10.81 -4.47 -19.11
C GLU A 187 -10.10 -3.75 -17.95
N LEU A 188 -8.86 -4.15 -17.69
CA LEU A 188 -8.02 -3.51 -16.67
C LEU A 188 -7.55 -2.13 -17.13
N ILE A 189 -7.80 -1.13 -16.29
CA ILE A 189 -7.33 0.25 -16.43
C ILE A 189 -6.15 0.43 -15.47
N ASN A 190 -4.92 0.26 -15.94
CA ASN A 190 -3.74 0.26 -15.07
C ASN A 190 -2.68 1.30 -15.42
N GLU A 191 -2.90 2.09 -16.47
CA GLU A 191 -2.03 3.19 -16.89
C GLU A 191 -2.78 4.51 -16.83
N ILE A 192 -2.13 5.58 -16.37
CA ILE A 192 -2.73 6.91 -16.24
C ILE A 192 -3.33 7.41 -17.56
N LYS A 193 -2.69 7.13 -18.68
CA LYS A 193 -3.23 7.49 -20.02
C LYS A 193 -4.61 6.87 -20.33
N ASN A 194 -5.02 5.83 -19.61
CA ASN A 194 -6.33 5.21 -19.80
C ASN A 194 -7.47 5.98 -19.12
N ILE A 195 -7.14 6.90 -18.20
CA ILE A 195 -8.12 7.70 -17.44
C ILE A 195 -8.10 9.17 -17.77
N THR A 196 -7.23 9.63 -18.68
CA THR A 196 -7.11 11.03 -19.08
C THR A 196 -6.73 11.13 -20.55
N ASP A 197 -7.13 12.22 -21.19
CA ASP A 197 -6.69 12.56 -22.56
C ASP A 197 -5.37 13.34 -22.55
N ASN A 198 -4.94 13.85 -21.38
CA ASN A 198 -3.69 14.59 -21.21
C ASN A 198 -2.91 14.09 -19.98
N GLU A 199 -2.18 13.00 -20.17
CA GLU A 199 -1.37 12.37 -19.11
C GLU A 199 -0.36 13.34 -18.49
N GLN A 200 0.29 14.17 -19.31
CA GLN A 200 1.31 15.08 -18.82
C GLN A 200 0.73 16.18 -17.91
N GLU A 201 -0.44 16.70 -18.23
CA GLU A 201 -1.11 17.71 -17.43
C GLU A 201 -1.56 17.13 -16.09
N LEU A 202 -2.23 15.97 -16.12
CA LEU A 202 -2.69 15.28 -14.91
C LEU A 202 -1.51 14.93 -13.99
N THR A 203 -0.43 14.37 -14.53
CA THR A 203 0.77 14.03 -13.76
C THR A 203 1.40 15.25 -13.10
N LYS A 204 1.56 16.36 -13.85
CA LYS A 204 2.09 17.62 -13.28
C LYS A 204 1.20 18.18 -12.18
N PHE A 205 -0.12 18.06 -12.34
CA PHE A 205 -1.06 18.52 -11.34
C PHE A 205 -0.92 17.69 -10.04
N VAL A 206 -0.89 16.35 -10.15
CA VAL A 206 -0.67 15.45 -9.02
C VAL A 206 0.65 15.75 -8.32
N ASP A 207 1.74 15.89 -9.06
CA ASP A 207 3.07 16.23 -8.54
C ASP A 207 3.06 17.53 -7.73
N SER A 208 2.43 18.58 -8.28
CA SER A 208 2.34 19.87 -7.59
C SER A 208 1.58 19.76 -6.27
N ASN A 209 0.53 18.96 -6.23
CA ASN A 209 -0.23 18.71 -5.02
C ASN A 209 0.59 17.96 -3.97
N ILE A 210 1.33 16.92 -4.36
CA ILE A 210 2.23 16.17 -3.45
C ILE A 210 3.33 17.09 -2.90
N GLU A 211 3.96 17.91 -3.74
CA GLU A 211 4.97 18.88 -3.28
C GLU A 211 4.40 19.85 -2.25
N ASN A 212 3.22 20.39 -2.52
CA ASN A 212 2.54 21.30 -1.59
C ASN A 212 2.19 20.60 -0.28
N TYR A 213 1.74 19.34 -0.32
CA TYR A 213 1.50 18.54 0.87
C TYR A 213 2.77 18.40 1.72
N PHE A 214 3.90 18.02 1.12
CA PHE A 214 5.18 17.88 1.82
C PHE A 214 5.65 19.20 2.44
N LYS A 215 5.56 20.31 1.67
CA LYS A 215 5.92 21.66 2.14
C LYS A 215 5.04 22.09 3.32
N SER A 216 3.73 21.92 3.21
CA SER A 216 2.75 22.31 4.24
C SER A 216 2.92 21.51 5.53
N ASN A 217 3.29 20.24 5.41
CA ASN A 217 3.53 19.37 6.56
C ASN A 217 5.00 19.38 7.05
N LYS A 218 5.84 20.30 6.52
CA LYS A 218 7.27 20.43 6.87
C LYS A 218 8.05 19.12 6.70
N GLN A 219 7.63 18.29 5.75
CA GLN A 219 8.31 17.04 5.43
C GLN A 219 9.46 17.28 4.45
N LYS A 220 10.46 16.40 4.50
CA LYS A 220 11.62 16.51 3.59
C LYS A 220 11.23 16.05 2.19
N LEU A 221 11.53 16.88 1.20
CA LEU A 221 11.32 16.61 -0.23
C LEU A 221 12.44 15.81 -0.89
N SER A 222 13.53 15.48 -0.18
CA SER A 222 14.71 14.86 -0.78
C SER A 222 14.42 13.56 -1.53
N LEU A 223 13.73 12.61 -0.87
CA LEU A 223 13.34 11.34 -1.49
C LEU A 223 12.38 11.55 -2.67
N TYR A 224 11.42 12.45 -2.52
CA TYR A 224 10.47 12.74 -3.60
C TYR A 224 11.14 13.37 -4.82
N ASN A 225 12.08 14.30 -4.62
CA ASN A 225 12.82 14.91 -5.72
C ASN A 225 13.73 13.89 -6.43
N GLU A 226 14.35 12.98 -5.68
CA GLU A 226 15.15 11.90 -6.23
C GLU A 226 14.28 10.92 -7.05
N TYR A 227 13.12 10.53 -6.51
CA TYR A 227 12.14 9.71 -7.22
C TYR A 227 11.69 10.37 -8.53
N LYS A 228 11.33 11.65 -8.51
CA LYS A 228 10.92 12.38 -9.72
C LYS A 228 12.03 12.44 -10.77
N ALA A 229 13.27 12.63 -10.36
CA ALA A 229 14.40 12.66 -11.28
C ALA A 229 14.64 11.32 -11.98
N THR A 230 14.43 10.20 -11.28
CA THR A 230 14.60 8.84 -11.83
C THR A 230 13.42 8.39 -12.70
N ASN A 231 12.20 8.78 -12.37
CA ASN A 231 10.98 8.34 -13.06
C ASN A 231 10.40 9.37 -14.04
N GLU A 232 11.16 10.44 -14.36
CA GLU A 232 10.72 11.50 -15.26
C GLU A 232 9.35 12.11 -14.84
N GLY A 233 9.03 12.05 -13.55
CA GLY A 233 7.75 12.53 -13.01
C GLY A 233 6.52 11.69 -13.41
N LYS A 234 6.70 10.49 -13.94
CA LYS A 234 5.58 9.61 -14.34
C LYS A 234 4.96 8.91 -13.14
N ILE A 235 3.64 8.76 -13.16
CA ILE A 235 2.92 7.87 -12.23
C ILE A 235 3.07 6.44 -12.77
N GLU A 236 3.72 5.58 -11.98
CA GLU A 236 3.99 4.21 -12.37
C GLU A 236 2.70 3.38 -12.47
N LYS A 237 2.71 2.38 -13.32
CA LYS A 237 1.63 1.41 -13.48
C LYS A 237 1.30 0.74 -12.14
N ASN A 238 0.02 0.64 -11.84
CA ASN A 238 -0.53 0.08 -10.59
C ASN A 238 -0.15 0.86 -9.30
N ASN A 239 0.59 1.96 -9.38
CA ASN A 239 0.87 2.82 -8.23
C ASN A 239 -0.19 3.92 -8.06
N TRP A 240 -1.39 3.64 -8.48
CA TRP A 240 -2.56 4.49 -8.33
C TRP A 240 -3.85 3.68 -8.39
N TYR A 241 -4.90 4.25 -7.86
CA TYR A 241 -6.26 3.72 -7.98
C TYR A 241 -7.29 4.85 -7.90
N LEU A 242 -8.50 4.56 -8.37
CA LEU A 242 -9.63 5.47 -8.18
C LEU A 242 -10.31 5.12 -6.85
N SER A 243 -10.49 6.13 -6.00
CA SER A 243 -11.27 6.01 -4.77
C SER A 243 -12.64 6.66 -4.95
N ASN A 244 -13.50 6.56 -3.94
CA ASN A 244 -14.76 7.30 -3.94
C ASN A 244 -14.56 8.83 -3.93
N ASP A 245 -13.41 9.30 -3.43
CA ASP A 245 -13.11 10.71 -3.22
C ASP A 245 -12.28 11.32 -4.36
N GLY A 246 -11.48 10.50 -5.09
CA GLY A 246 -10.59 11.02 -6.13
C GLY A 246 -9.63 9.98 -6.70
N LEU A 247 -8.61 10.48 -7.40
CA LEU A 247 -7.45 9.72 -7.84
C LEU A 247 -6.46 9.62 -6.68
N THR A 248 -6.19 8.43 -6.21
CA THR A 248 -5.18 8.17 -5.19
C THR A 248 -3.93 7.61 -5.85
N VAL A 249 -2.79 8.25 -5.63
CA VAL A 249 -1.47 7.73 -5.99
C VAL A 249 -0.80 7.14 -4.76
N CYS A 250 -0.10 6.04 -4.95
CA CYS A 250 0.55 5.30 -3.87
C CYS A 250 2.03 5.05 -4.18
N TYR A 251 2.81 5.06 -3.13
CA TYR A 251 4.26 4.89 -3.19
C TYR A 251 4.68 3.91 -2.11
N GLU A 252 5.51 2.98 -2.50
CA GLU A 252 6.12 2.02 -1.58
C GLU A 252 6.98 2.74 -0.53
N LYS A 253 7.18 2.07 0.59
CA LYS A 253 8.09 2.51 1.63
C LYS A 253 9.47 2.84 1.05
N TYR A 254 10.03 3.96 1.49
CA TYR A 254 11.31 4.54 1.05
C TYR A 254 11.37 5.08 -0.39
N LYS A 255 10.29 5.02 -1.17
CA LYS A 255 10.25 5.68 -2.49
C LYS A 255 10.30 7.22 -2.34
N ILE A 256 9.34 7.77 -1.60
CA ILE A 256 9.21 9.21 -1.40
C ILE A 256 9.10 9.60 0.09
N SER A 257 8.87 8.62 0.95
CA SER A 257 8.67 8.74 2.39
C SER A 257 9.30 7.53 3.08
N PRO A 258 9.71 7.63 4.35
CA PRO A 258 10.11 6.46 5.15
C PRO A 258 9.02 5.42 5.35
N PHE A 259 7.79 5.76 5.04
CA PHE A 259 6.60 4.90 5.14
C PHE A 259 5.93 4.78 3.78
N THR A 260 5.11 3.76 3.59
CA THR A 260 4.16 3.70 2.48
C THR A 260 3.31 4.96 2.49
N PHE A 261 3.15 5.58 1.32
CA PHE A 261 2.51 6.89 1.22
C PHE A 261 1.39 6.84 0.18
N GLU A 262 0.23 7.37 0.57
CA GLU A 262 -0.91 7.56 -0.31
C GLU A 262 -1.29 9.04 -0.34
N TYR A 263 -1.63 9.54 -1.51
CA TYR A 263 -2.14 10.89 -1.69
C TYR A 263 -3.34 10.89 -2.63
N THR A 264 -4.48 11.37 -2.14
CA THR A 264 -5.70 11.48 -2.93
C THR A 264 -5.89 12.90 -3.42
N VAL A 265 -5.97 13.05 -4.74
CA VAL A 265 -6.41 14.30 -5.38
C VAL A 265 -7.92 14.22 -5.60
N PRO A 266 -8.70 15.13 -5.00
CA PRO A 266 -10.17 15.05 -5.04
C PRO A 266 -10.74 15.20 -6.47
N TYR A 267 -11.86 14.55 -6.75
CA TYR A 267 -12.55 14.72 -8.05
C TYR A 267 -12.92 16.18 -8.32
N SER A 268 -13.25 16.97 -7.31
CA SER A 268 -13.53 18.40 -7.46
C SER A 268 -12.40 19.19 -8.11
N GLU A 269 -11.16 18.69 -8.04
CA GLU A 269 -9.97 19.35 -8.59
C GLU A 269 -9.54 18.77 -9.94
N ILE A 270 -9.84 17.48 -10.22
CA ILE A 270 -9.30 16.78 -11.39
C ILE A 270 -10.36 16.26 -12.36
N ASN A 271 -11.64 16.36 -12.05
CA ASN A 271 -12.70 15.74 -12.86
C ASN A 271 -12.69 16.22 -14.33
N SER A 272 -12.30 17.48 -14.58
CA SER A 272 -12.13 18.03 -15.93
C SER A 272 -10.90 17.50 -16.68
N MET A 273 -9.94 16.91 -15.98
CA MET A 273 -8.74 16.28 -16.55
C MET A 273 -8.95 14.78 -16.81
N LEU A 274 -9.99 14.18 -16.22
CA LEU A 274 -10.32 12.78 -16.39
C LEU A 274 -11.25 12.60 -17.59
N ASN A 275 -11.08 11.48 -18.29
CA ASN A 275 -12.01 11.11 -19.35
C ASN A 275 -13.32 10.55 -18.77
N SER A 276 -14.30 10.28 -19.65
CA SER A 276 -15.64 9.82 -19.24
C SER A 276 -15.66 8.50 -18.47
N LYS A 277 -14.62 7.68 -18.59
CA LYS A 277 -14.52 6.41 -17.85
C LYS A 277 -14.16 6.62 -16.38
N ALA A 278 -13.30 7.58 -16.08
CA ALA A 278 -12.74 7.79 -14.74
C ALA A 278 -13.40 8.94 -13.97
N SER A 279 -13.97 9.92 -14.68
CA SER A 279 -14.70 11.04 -14.07
C SER A 279 -15.89 10.56 -13.22
N LYS A 280 -16.25 11.36 -12.22
CA LYS A 280 -17.38 11.07 -11.34
C LYS A 280 -18.56 11.97 -11.65
#